data_5a01aa274239b0b9c6d3c245a8c06e83
#
_entry.id   5a01aa274239b0b9c6d3c245a8c06e83
#
_cell.length_a   1.000
_cell.length_b   1.000
_cell.length_c   1.000
_cell.angle_alpha   90.00
_cell.angle_beta   90.00
_cell.angle_gamma   90.00
#
_symmetry.space_group_name_H-M   'P 1'
#
loop_
_entity.id
_entity.type
_entity.pdbx_description
1 polymer ?
#
loop_
_entity_poly.entity_id
_entity_poly.type
_entity_poly.pdbx_seq_one_letter_code
_entity_poly.pdbx_strand_id
1 'polypeptide(L)'
;MQIGSTIDAISLVSALSADELILDGGAANGNALLVQFYRNALTPGLATASSSTIWSDIYSDIYIANVAIERLGISTGLTFAVRQQLTGEAKFLRAFFYFYLLNLYGNVPLVTKSNYAGNAFAPVASAGLVYNQIISDLSDAQKLLTDNYVGPDALSSTSERVRPNRWAAKALLSRVYLYTKNWDSAKILSSEVIGNTGLYGLTVLNGAFLKNSREAIWQLQPVNAGWNTEDARLFILPASGPTTNSAIGYPVYLSNELLSSFESGDQRKAHWVDSVIVSNSVYYYSYKYKSASINAPITEYVMVLRLAEQYLIRAEAEANEGGSKINSAIADLDTIRARAGLPNYSGGNDLVSLSAAILHERQVELFTEWGHRWLDLKRTNGINKAMGMAEGYKGIAWRPEWQYYPIPLYDITEDPNLVQNQGY
;
A
#
# COMPACT_ATOMS: atom_id res chain seq x y z
N MET A 1 -3.25 7.90 20.78
CA MET A 1 -3.67 7.97 19.39
C MET A 1 -4.31 6.64 19.06
N GLN A 2 -5.63 6.57 18.87
CA GLN A 2 -6.19 5.46 18.13
C GLN A 2 -5.67 5.68 16.69
N ILE A 3 -4.79 4.82 16.24
CA ILE A 3 -4.47 4.74 14.83
C ILE A 3 -5.83 4.48 14.18
N GLY A 4 -6.31 5.39 13.34
CA GLY A 4 -7.59 5.27 12.65
C GLY A 4 -7.75 3.92 11.97
N SER A 5 -8.73 3.71 11.15
CA SER A 5 -8.97 2.39 10.57
C SER A 5 -7.66 1.72 10.10
N THR A 6 -7.57 0.42 10.16
CA THR A 6 -6.40 -0.42 9.81
C THR A 6 -5.76 -0.05 8.49
N ILE A 7 -6.56 0.35 7.53
CA ILE A 7 -6.15 0.74 6.18
C ILE A 7 -5.22 1.95 6.23
N ASP A 8 -5.56 2.95 7.05
CA ASP A 8 -4.76 4.18 7.19
C ASP A 8 -3.43 3.92 7.93
N ALA A 9 -3.38 2.86 8.75
CA ALA A 9 -2.17 2.49 9.48
C ALA A 9 -1.10 1.85 8.57
N ILE A 10 -1.47 1.19 7.47
CA ILE A 10 -0.52 0.45 6.61
C ILE A 10 0.59 1.37 6.09
N SER A 11 0.25 2.57 5.60
CA SER A 11 1.27 3.52 5.12
C SER A 11 2.28 3.89 6.21
N LEU A 12 1.80 4.19 7.42
CA LEU A 12 2.66 4.58 8.54
C LEU A 12 3.55 3.44 9.03
N VAL A 13 2.94 2.29 9.40
CA VAL A 13 3.70 1.21 10.05
C VAL A 13 4.66 0.52 9.09
N SER A 14 4.29 0.38 7.81
CA SER A 14 5.18 -0.20 6.81
C SER A 14 6.35 0.73 6.46
N ALA A 15 6.12 2.05 6.40
CA ALA A 15 7.17 3.03 6.19
C ALA A 15 8.12 3.14 7.40
N LEU A 16 7.59 2.97 8.63
CA LEU A 16 8.41 2.83 9.85
C LEU A 16 9.21 1.53 9.83
N SER A 17 8.61 0.41 9.42
CA SER A 17 9.34 -0.87 9.31
C SER A 17 10.44 -0.81 8.25
N ALA A 18 10.20 -0.09 7.14
CA ALA A 18 11.19 0.14 6.09
C ALA A 18 12.26 1.17 6.50
N ASP A 19 12.90 1.78 5.53
CA ASP A 19 13.92 2.81 5.64
C ASP A 19 13.41 4.22 5.27
N GLU A 20 12.09 4.46 5.32
CA GLU A 20 11.48 5.71 4.87
C GLU A 20 11.29 6.75 5.98
N LEU A 21 11.02 6.30 7.22
CA LEU A 21 10.65 7.16 8.33
C LEU A 21 11.57 7.00 9.55
N ILE A 22 11.77 8.10 10.25
CA ILE A 22 12.34 8.14 11.60
C ILE A 22 11.20 8.38 12.58
N LEU A 23 11.19 7.62 13.67
CA LEU A 23 10.32 7.85 14.83
C LEU A 23 10.98 8.87 15.75
N ASP A 24 10.31 9.98 16.03
CA ASP A 24 10.81 10.99 16.96
C ASP A 24 11.01 10.40 18.35
N GLY A 25 12.17 10.69 18.97
CA GLY A 25 12.60 10.04 20.21
C GLY A 25 13.03 8.58 20.06
N GLY A 26 12.91 7.96 18.88
CA GLY A 26 13.33 6.58 18.62
C GLY A 26 12.77 5.60 19.65
N ALA A 27 13.66 4.84 20.32
CA ALA A 27 13.28 3.88 21.37
C ALA A 27 12.66 4.52 22.63
N ALA A 28 12.86 5.82 22.85
CA ALA A 28 12.29 6.56 23.98
C ALA A 28 10.92 7.19 23.67
N ASN A 29 10.38 6.99 22.45
CA ASN A 29 9.03 7.45 22.10
C ASN A 29 7.99 6.79 23.01
N GLY A 30 7.02 7.58 23.50
CA GLY A 30 5.99 7.11 24.42
C GLY A 30 4.98 6.12 23.82
N ASN A 31 4.96 5.95 22.49
CA ASN A 31 4.10 4.98 21.81
C ASN A 31 4.85 3.67 21.58
N ALA A 32 4.69 2.72 22.52
CA ALA A 32 5.38 1.42 22.47
C ALA A 32 5.13 0.64 21.19
N LEU A 33 3.95 0.75 20.59
CA LEU A 33 3.63 0.05 19.33
C LEU A 33 4.43 0.63 18.15
N LEU A 34 4.48 1.95 18.02
CA LEU A 34 5.28 2.59 16.96
C LEU A 34 6.77 2.32 17.14
N VAL A 35 7.27 2.27 18.39
CA VAL A 35 8.66 1.88 18.70
C VAL A 35 8.96 0.47 18.17
N GLN A 36 8.03 -0.47 18.33
CA GLN A 36 8.23 -1.84 17.86
C GLN A 36 8.24 -1.92 16.32
N PHE A 37 7.35 -1.21 15.62
CA PHE A 37 7.41 -1.12 14.15
C PHE A 37 8.70 -0.45 13.67
N TYR A 38 9.08 0.66 14.28
CA TYR A 38 10.31 1.37 13.93
C TYR A 38 11.56 0.51 14.08
N ARG A 39 11.64 -0.23 15.18
CA ARG A 39 12.77 -1.13 15.47
C ARG A 39 12.66 -2.49 14.79
N ASN A 40 11.57 -2.78 14.10
CA ASN A 40 11.25 -4.11 13.56
C ASN A 40 11.27 -5.23 14.64
N ALA A 41 11.05 -4.88 15.90
CA ALA A 41 11.07 -5.77 17.05
C ALA A 41 9.66 -5.93 17.64
N LEU A 42 8.72 -6.30 16.78
CA LEU A 42 7.34 -6.56 17.17
C LEU A 42 7.28 -7.74 18.14
N THR A 43 6.38 -7.68 19.12
CA THR A 43 6.11 -8.79 20.03
C THR A 43 4.65 -9.23 19.91
N PRO A 44 4.37 -10.54 19.91
CA PRO A 44 3.00 -11.06 19.78
C PRO A 44 2.05 -10.52 20.85
N GLY A 45 2.56 -10.29 22.08
CA GLY A 45 1.77 -9.81 23.22
C GLY A 45 1.35 -8.34 23.12
N LEU A 46 2.15 -7.46 22.53
CA LEU A 46 1.77 -6.04 22.36
C LEU A 46 0.78 -5.86 21.20
N ALA A 47 0.85 -6.73 20.21
CA ALA A 47 -0.14 -6.77 19.14
C ALA A 47 -1.56 -7.06 19.66
N THR A 48 -1.69 -7.67 20.87
CA THR A 48 -2.98 -7.93 21.53
C THR A 48 -3.42 -6.81 22.49
N ALA A 49 -2.51 -5.94 22.89
CA ALA A 49 -2.82 -4.88 23.88
C ALA A 49 -3.52 -3.66 23.24
N SER A 50 -3.43 -3.47 21.94
CA SER A 50 -4.26 -2.52 21.20
C SER A 50 -5.49 -3.25 20.68
N SER A 51 -6.67 -2.77 21.01
CA SER A 51 -7.97 -3.36 20.68
C SER A 51 -8.26 -3.49 19.17
N SER A 52 -7.33 -3.13 18.33
CA SER A 52 -7.39 -3.22 16.88
C SER A 52 -5.97 -3.45 16.36
N THR A 53 -5.72 -4.61 15.82
CA THR A 53 -4.48 -4.93 15.10
C THR A 53 -4.78 -4.99 13.61
N ILE A 54 -3.79 -4.70 12.77
CA ILE A 54 -3.93 -4.86 11.32
C ILE A 54 -4.46 -6.26 10.96
N TRP A 55 -4.04 -7.28 11.70
CA TRP A 55 -4.50 -8.65 11.55
C TRP A 55 -6.00 -8.80 11.79
N SER A 56 -6.49 -8.40 12.97
CA SER A 56 -7.90 -8.59 13.35
C SER A 56 -8.85 -7.75 12.50
N ASP A 57 -8.43 -6.53 12.16
CA ASP A 57 -9.24 -5.64 11.34
C ASP A 57 -9.35 -6.18 9.91
N ILE A 58 -8.25 -6.62 9.31
CA ILE A 58 -8.27 -7.22 7.97
C ILE A 58 -9.14 -8.49 7.96
N TYR A 59 -9.08 -9.36 8.97
CA TYR A 59 -9.96 -10.52 9.02
C TYR A 59 -11.44 -10.14 9.23
N SER A 60 -11.72 -9.08 9.98
CA SER A 60 -13.08 -8.52 10.09
C SER A 60 -13.61 -8.06 8.74
N ASP A 61 -12.79 -7.36 7.96
CA ASP A 61 -13.14 -6.89 6.62
C ASP A 61 -13.30 -8.05 5.62
N ILE A 62 -12.46 -9.07 5.71
CA ILE A 62 -12.60 -10.33 4.93
C ILE A 62 -13.93 -11.02 5.27
N TYR A 63 -14.29 -11.06 6.56
CA TYR A 63 -15.59 -11.62 6.98
C TYR A 63 -16.76 -10.86 6.37
N ILE A 64 -16.73 -9.52 6.40
CA ILE A 64 -17.74 -8.66 5.77
C ILE A 64 -17.82 -8.94 4.26
N ALA A 65 -16.69 -9.04 3.59
CA ALA A 65 -16.64 -9.37 2.16
C ALA A 65 -17.23 -10.77 1.88
N ASN A 66 -16.94 -11.77 2.71
CA ASN A 66 -17.51 -13.12 2.59
C ASN A 66 -19.03 -13.11 2.75
N VAL A 67 -19.54 -12.44 3.80
CA VAL A 67 -20.99 -12.27 4.01
C VAL A 67 -21.63 -11.60 2.79
N ALA A 68 -21.03 -10.54 2.28
CA ALA A 68 -21.55 -9.83 1.10
C ALA A 68 -21.61 -10.76 -0.12
N ILE A 69 -20.54 -11.48 -0.43
CA ILE A 69 -20.49 -12.42 -1.58
C ILE A 69 -21.59 -13.50 -1.44
N GLU A 70 -21.73 -14.10 -0.27
CA GLU A 70 -22.73 -15.15 -0.04
C GLU A 70 -24.17 -14.61 -0.14
N ARG A 71 -24.46 -13.46 0.48
CA ARG A 71 -25.79 -12.86 0.47
C ARG A 71 -26.19 -12.34 -0.91
N LEU A 72 -25.26 -11.73 -1.63
CA LEU A 72 -25.49 -11.29 -3.01
C LEU A 72 -25.77 -12.48 -3.94
N GLY A 73 -25.11 -13.63 -3.71
CA GLY A 73 -25.33 -14.85 -4.49
C GLY A 73 -26.77 -15.37 -4.46
N ILE A 74 -27.49 -15.16 -3.37
CA ILE A 74 -28.88 -15.63 -3.16
C ILE A 74 -29.91 -14.48 -3.16
N SER A 75 -29.50 -13.24 -3.35
CA SER A 75 -30.38 -12.08 -3.30
C SER A 75 -31.36 -12.07 -4.48
N THR A 76 -32.66 -11.94 -4.16
CA THR A 76 -33.74 -11.78 -5.14
C THR A 76 -34.29 -10.34 -5.19
N GLY A 77 -33.90 -9.49 -4.23
CA GLY A 77 -34.41 -8.12 -4.13
C GLY A 77 -33.61 -7.08 -4.94
N LEU A 78 -32.45 -7.48 -5.48
CA LEU A 78 -31.58 -6.60 -6.28
C LEU A 78 -31.68 -6.93 -7.77
N THR A 79 -31.58 -5.89 -8.62
CA THR A 79 -31.44 -6.11 -10.05
C THR A 79 -30.13 -6.88 -10.35
N PHE A 80 -30.09 -7.57 -11.48
CA PHE A 80 -28.90 -8.31 -11.88
C PHE A 80 -27.65 -7.42 -11.95
N ALA A 81 -27.76 -6.22 -12.53
CA ALA A 81 -26.66 -5.29 -12.68
C ALA A 81 -26.10 -4.80 -11.33
N VAL A 82 -26.98 -4.41 -10.38
CA VAL A 82 -26.55 -4.01 -9.02
C VAL A 82 -25.89 -5.17 -8.30
N ARG A 83 -26.48 -6.36 -8.34
CA ARG A 83 -25.93 -7.55 -7.71
C ARG A 83 -24.54 -7.90 -8.29
N GLN A 84 -24.40 -7.81 -9.61
CA GLN A 84 -23.13 -8.07 -10.32
C GLN A 84 -22.05 -7.08 -9.87
N GLN A 85 -22.35 -5.79 -9.86
CA GLN A 85 -21.43 -4.74 -9.43
C GLN A 85 -20.98 -4.94 -7.98
N LEU A 86 -21.93 -5.12 -7.05
CA LEU A 86 -21.64 -5.31 -5.63
C LEU A 86 -20.83 -6.59 -5.36
N THR A 87 -21.12 -7.67 -6.10
CA THR A 87 -20.33 -8.91 -5.99
C THR A 87 -18.89 -8.70 -6.46
N GLY A 88 -18.70 -7.96 -7.55
CA GLY A 88 -17.38 -7.60 -8.04
C GLY A 88 -16.59 -6.76 -7.03
N GLU A 89 -17.23 -5.78 -6.39
CA GLU A 89 -16.62 -4.96 -5.34
C GLU A 89 -16.23 -5.79 -4.11
N ALA A 90 -17.12 -6.66 -3.64
CA ALA A 90 -16.82 -7.52 -2.49
C ALA A 90 -15.65 -8.48 -2.75
N LYS A 91 -15.57 -9.07 -3.96
CA LYS A 91 -14.42 -9.90 -4.36
C LYS A 91 -13.13 -9.08 -4.49
N PHE A 92 -13.20 -7.89 -5.08
CA PHE A 92 -12.06 -6.98 -5.16
C PHE A 92 -11.52 -6.63 -3.77
N LEU A 93 -12.40 -6.28 -2.83
CA LEU A 93 -12.01 -5.95 -1.45
C LEU A 93 -11.42 -7.16 -0.72
N ARG A 94 -12.01 -8.36 -0.85
CA ARG A 94 -11.45 -9.57 -0.25
C ARG A 94 -10.03 -9.85 -0.75
N ALA A 95 -9.82 -9.73 -2.05
CA ALA A 95 -8.50 -9.88 -2.66
C ALA A 95 -7.49 -8.82 -2.17
N PHE A 96 -7.93 -7.56 -2.04
CA PHE A 96 -7.13 -6.47 -1.52
C PHE A 96 -6.68 -6.74 -0.07
N PHE A 97 -7.58 -7.15 0.79
CA PHE A 97 -7.29 -7.49 2.18
C PHE A 97 -6.34 -8.70 2.29
N TYR A 98 -6.57 -9.76 1.53
CA TYR A 98 -5.67 -10.90 1.51
C TYR A 98 -4.28 -10.56 0.96
N PHE A 99 -4.17 -9.64 0.01
CA PHE A 99 -2.89 -9.19 -0.49
C PHE A 99 -2.04 -8.57 0.62
N TYR A 100 -2.61 -7.67 1.44
CA TYR A 100 -1.88 -7.08 2.56
C TYR A 100 -1.63 -8.08 3.69
N LEU A 101 -2.62 -8.88 4.05
CA LEU A 101 -2.49 -9.88 5.11
C LEU A 101 -1.33 -10.85 4.81
N LEU A 102 -1.32 -11.41 3.60
CA LEU A 102 -0.25 -12.33 3.15
C LEU A 102 1.12 -11.66 3.14
N ASN A 103 1.19 -10.45 2.58
CA ASN A 103 2.48 -9.78 2.42
C ASN A 103 3.04 -9.21 3.73
N LEU A 104 2.22 -8.94 4.73
CA LEU A 104 2.67 -8.52 6.06
C LEU A 104 2.99 -9.70 6.98
N TYR A 105 2.16 -10.73 6.98
CA TYR A 105 2.23 -11.83 7.96
C TYR A 105 2.77 -13.15 7.40
N GLY A 106 2.95 -13.27 6.09
CA GLY A 106 3.35 -14.55 5.48
C GLY A 106 2.18 -15.52 5.33
N ASN A 107 2.38 -16.78 5.66
CA ASN A 107 1.30 -17.77 5.59
C ASN A 107 0.18 -17.44 6.57
N VAL A 108 -1.07 -17.47 6.10
CA VAL A 108 -2.24 -17.03 6.87
C VAL A 108 -3.43 -17.97 6.64
N PRO A 109 -4.40 -18.08 7.55
CA PRO A 109 -5.64 -18.81 7.29
C PRO A 109 -6.41 -18.26 6.09
N LEU A 110 -6.82 -19.16 5.18
CA LEU A 110 -7.60 -18.80 4.01
C LEU A 110 -9.09 -19.05 4.25
N VAL A 111 -9.80 -18.01 4.66
CA VAL A 111 -11.22 -18.02 5.01
C VAL A 111 -12.03 -17.38 3.90
N THR A 112 -12.83 -18.17 3.18
CA THR A 112 -13.65 -17.71 2.03
C THR A 112 -15.15 -17.80 2.26
N LYS A 113 -15.56 -18.15 3.48
CA LYS A 113 -16.94 -18.30 3.91
C LYS A 113 -17.24 -17.50 5.18
N SER A 114 -18.51 -17.20 5.44
CA SER A 114 -18.94 -16.49 6.63
C SER A 114 -19.29 -17.42 7.81
N ASN A 115 -19.11 -18.73 7.67
CA ASN A 115 -19.42 -19.70 8.74
C ASN A 115 -18.40 -19.57 9.87
N TYR A 116 -18.78 -18.91 10.98
CA TYR A 116 -17.92 -18.66 12.12
C TYR A 116 -17.36 -19.98 12.72
N ALA A 117 -18.21 -20.97 12.95
CA ALA A 117 -17.77 -22.23 13.55
C ALA A 117 -16.79 -23.02 12.66
N GLY A 118 -16.96 -22.94 11.33
CA GLY A 118 -16.03 -23.56 10.38
C GLY A 118 -14.73 -22.79 10.21
N ASN A 119 -14.72 -21.50 10.53
CA ASN A 119 -13.56 -20.64 10.36
C ASN A 119 -12.70 -20.54 11.63
N ALA A 120 -13.29 -20.81 12.81
CA ALA A 120 -12.64 -20.61 14.11
C ALA A 120 -11.32 -21.39 14.28
N PHE A 121 -11.15 -22.47 13.50
CA PHE A 121 -9.96 -23.31 13.52
C PHE A 121 -9.40 -23.52 12.10
N ALA A 122 -9.47 -22.49 11.26
CA ALA A 122 -9.01 -22.58 9.89
C ALA A 122 -7.48 -22.74 9.85
N PRO A 123 -6.94 -23.78 9.23
CA PRO A 123 -5.50 -23.99 9.20
C PRO A 123 -4.81 -22.91 8.35
N VAL A 124 -3.55 -22.67 8.67
CA VAL A 124 -2.68 -21.78 7.87
C VAL A 124 -2.56 -22.32 6.46
N ALA A 125 -2.82 -21.48 5.48
CA ALA A 125 -2.64 -21.78 4.06
C ALA A 125 -1.30 -21.26 3.56
N SER A 126 -0.70 -21.97 2.61
CA SER A 126 0.52 -21.52 1.96
C SER A 126 0.29 -20.23 1.14
N ALA A 127 1.33 -19.42 1.01
CA ALA A 127 1.29 -18.20 0.20
C ALA A 127 0.74 -18.44 -1.22
N GLY A 128 1.10 -19.57 -1.85
CA GLY A 128 0.60 -19.93 -3.18
C GLY A 128 -0.92 -20.12 -3.22
N LEU A 129 -1.51 -20.75 -2.21
CA LEU A 129 -2.97 -20.93 -2.12
C LEU A 129 -3.68 -19.59 -1.93
N VAL A 130 -3.15 -18.72 -1.08
CA VAL A 130 -3.72 -17.39 -0.85
C VAL A 130 -3.61 -16.54 -2.13
N TYR A 131 -2.46 -16.53 -2.82
CA TYR A 131 -2.33 -15.85 -4.11
C TYR A 131 -3.30 -16.39 -5.18
N ASN A 132 -3.52 -17.69 -5.24
CA ASN A 132 -4.50 -18.29 -6.15
C ASN A 132 -5.91 -17.78 -5.87
N GLN A 133 -6.30 -17.63 -4.60
CA GLN A 133 -7.59 -17.04 -4.23
C GLN A 133 -7.68 -15.56 -4.61
N ILE A 134 -6.63 -14.77 -4.35
CA ILE A 134 -6.54 -13.36 -4.75
C ILE A 134 -6.72 -13.23 -6.27
N ILE A 135 -6.00 -14.02 -7.05
CA ILE A 135 -6.08 -14.03 -8.52
C ILE A 135 -7.48 -14.42 -8.98
N SER A 136 -8.08 -15.43 -8.37
CA SER A 136 -9.46 -15.86 -8.69
C SER A 136 -10.47 -14.74 -8.43
N ASP A 137 -10.40 -14.11 -7.26
CA ASP A 137 -11.31 -13.01 -6.88
C ASP A 137 -11.15 -11.79 -7.80
N LEU A 138 -9.93 -11.38 -8.14
CA LEU A 138 -9.67 -10.27 -9.04
C LEU A 138 -10.05 -10.59 -10.50
N SER A 139 -9.85 -11.85 -10.94
CA SER A 139 -10.28 -12.32 -12.25
C SER A 139 -11.80 -12.31 -12.40
N ASP A 140 -12.53 -12.59 -11.34
CA ASP A 140 -13.97 -12.46 -11.32
C ASP A 140 -14.39 -10.99 -11.21
N ALA A 141 -13.75 -10.21 -10.34
CA ALA A 141 -14.05 -8.79 -10.15
C ALA A 141 -13.92 -8.02 -11.48
N GLN A 142 -12.87 -8.24 -12.27
CA GLN A 142 -12.71 -7.56 -13.57
C GLN A 142 -13.81 -7.90 -14.59
N LYS A 143 -14.51 -9.06 -14.45
CA LYS A 143 -15.63 -9.43 -15.31
C LYS A 143 -16.95 -8.85 -14.81
N LEU A 144 -17.09 -8.71 -13.49
CA LEU A 144 -18.30 -8.29 -12.82
C LEU A 144 -18.44 -6.77 -12.76
N LEU A 145 -17.33 -6.06 -12.59
CA LEU A 145 -17.31 -4.61 -12.45
C LEU A 145 -17.48 -3.90 -13.79
N THR A 146 -18.13 -2.73 -13.74
CA THR A 146 -18.28 -1.84 -14.89
C THR A 146 -16.97 -1.15 -15.26
N ASP A 147 -16.88 -0.65 -16.49
CA ASP A 147 -15.74 0.15 -16.96
C ASP A 147 -15.71 1.54 -16.34
N ASN A 148 -16.89 2.13 -16.12
CA ASN A 148 -17.04 3.44 -15.51
C ASN A 148 -17.12 3.32 -13.99
N TYR A 149 -16.79 4.41 -13.30
CA TYR A 149 -17.08 4.54 -11.88
C TYR A 149 -18.59 4.70 -11.68
N VAL A 150 -19.11 4.10 -10.61
CA VAL A 150 -20.54 4.14 -10.28
C VAL A 150 -20.80 4.86 -8.96
N GLY A 151 -21.93 5.53 -8.89
CA GLY A 151 -22.40 6.25 -7.72
C GLY A 151 -22.92 5.32 -6.60
N PRO A 152 -23.54 5.91 -5.56
CA PRO A 152 -24.05 5.16 -4.40
C PRO A 152 -25.11 4.11 -4.77
N ASP A 153 -25.83 4.29 -5.87
CA ASP A 153 -26.83 3.35 -6.39
C ASP A 153 -26.21 2.12 -7.10
N ALA A 154 -24.89 2.07 -7.23
CA ALA A 154 -24.12 1.04 -7.93
C ALA A 154 -24.46 0.91 -9.44
N LEU A 155 -25.06 1.93 -10.06
CA LEU A 155 -25.49 1.95 -11.46
C LEU A 155 -25.12 3.23 -12.19
N SER A 156 -25.47 4.38 -11.62
CA SER A 156 -25.26 5.68 -12.26
C SER A 156 -23.80 6.03 -12.35
N SER A 157 -23.33 6.47 -13.52
CA SER A 157 -21.94 6.89 -13.69
C SER A 157 -21.63 8.13 -12.87
N THR A 158 -20.41 8.17 -12.32
CA THR A 158 -19.89 9.29 -11.53
C THR A 158 -18.43 9.58 -11.89
N SER A 159 -17.94 10.76 -11.52
CA SER A 159 -16.50 11.09 -11.54
C SER A 159 -15.77 10.63 -10.27
N GLU A 160 -16.50 10.25 -9.20
CA GLU A 160 -15.92 9.81 -7.94
C GLU A 160 -15.25 8.46 -8.09
N ARG A 161 -13.95 8.39 -7.76
CA ARG A 161 -13.11 7.20 -7.95
C ARG A 161 -13.00 6.32 -6.71
N VAL A 162 -14.06 6.31 -5.88
CA VAL A 162 -14.08 5.67 -4.56
C VAL A 162 -14.60 4.23 -4.58
N ARG A 163 -15.38 3.87 -5.58
CA ARG A 163 -15.81 2.48 -5.78
C ARG A 163 -14.94 1.84 -6.86
N PRO A 164 -14.41 0.63 -6.63
CA PRO A 164 -13.57 -0.02 -7.63
C PRO A 164 -14.38 -0.31 -8.91
N ASN A 165 -13.77 -0.02 -10.03
CA ASN A 165 -14.26 -0.39 -11.37
C ASN A 165 -13.41 -1.55 -11.92
N ARG A 166 -13.68 -1.99 -13.15
CA ARG A 166 -12.90 -3.04 -13.83
C ARG A 166 -11.40 -2.75 -13.87
N TRP A 167 -11.05 -1.49 -14.05
CA TRP A 167 -9.65 -1.07 -14.18
C TRP A 167 -8.90 -1.11 -12.84
N ALA A 168 -9.61 -0.84 -11.73
CA ALA A 168 -9.04 -1.04 -10.41
C ALA A 168 -8.74 -2.53 -10.15
N ALA A 169 -9.63 -3.44 -10.57
CA ALA A 169 -9.38 -4.87 -10.47
C ALA A 169 -8.18 -5.31 -11.33
N LYS A 170 -8.05 -4.79 -12.57
CA LYS A 170 -6.89 -5.06 -13.43
C LYS A 170 -5.60 -4.48 -12.83
N ALA A 171 -5.62 -3.28 -12.28
CA ALA A 171 -4.46 -2.64 -11.69
C ALA A 171 -3.96 -3.40 -10.44
N LEU A 172 -4.87 -3.86 -9.58
CA LEU A 172 -4.48 -4.69 -8.45
C LEU A 172 -3.99 -6.07 -8.89
N LEU A 173 -4.63 -6.67 -9.90
CA LEU A 173 -4.22 -7.98 -10.43
C LEU A 173 -2.84 -7.90 -11.11
N SER A 174 -2.50 -6.79 -11.79
CA SER A 174 -1.17 -6.59 -12.35
C SER A 174 -0.10 -6.53 -11.26
N ARG A 175 -0.39 -5.85 -10.12
CA ARG A 175 0.48 -5.86 -8.92
C ARG A 175 0.65 -7.28 -8.37
N VAL A 176 -0.44 -8.05 -8.27
CA VAL A 176 -0.37 -9.45 -7.80
C VAL A 176 0.48 -10.30 -8.72
N TYR A 177 0.35 -10.15 -10.04
CA TYR A 177 1.19 -10.87 -10.99
C TYR A 177 2.67 -10.45 -10.94
N LEU A 178 2.97 -9.17 -10.67
CA LEU A 178 4.32 -8.72 -10.37
C LEU A 178 4.91 -9.47 -9.16
N TYR A 179 4.15 -9.61 -8.07
CA TYR A 179 4.56 -10.29 -6.84
C TYR A 179 4.72 -11.80 -7.02
N THR A 180 3.93 -12.40 -7.88
CA THR A 180 4.04 -13.83 -8.22
C THR A 180 4.97 -14.10 -9.41
N LYS A 181 5.67 -13.06 -9.91
CA LYS A 181 6.62 -13.13 -11.03
C LYS A 181 6.01 -13.66 -12.33
N ASN A 182 4.71 -13.47 -12.51
CA ASN A 182 4.03 -13.73 -13.78
C ASN A 182 4.15 -12.48 -14.66
N TRP A 183 5.33 -12.29 -15.24
CA TRP A 183 5.71 -11.07 -15.94
C TRP A 183 4.80 -10.75 -17.12
N ASP A 184 4.46 -11.76 -17.94
CA ASP A 184 3.60 -11.56 -19.11
C ASP A 184 2.20 -11.05 -18.69
N SER A 185 1.57 -11.67 -17.70
CA SER A 185 0.27 -11.21 -17.20
C SER A 185 0.33 -9.83 -16.54
N ALA A 186 1.40 -9.53 -15.80
CA ALA A 186 1.61 -8.21 -15.19
C ALA A 186 1.72 -7.13 -16.27
N LYS A 187 2.52 -7.37 -17.31
CA LYS A 187 2.68 -6.49 -18.48
C LYS A 187 1.37 -6.27 -19.22
N ILE A 188 0.63 -7.34 -19.52
CA ILE A 188 -0.64 -7.25 -20.26
C ILE A 188 -1.63 -6.36 -19.52
N LEU A 189 -1.89 -6.63 -18.23
CA LEU A 189 -2.90 -5.90 -17.48
C LEU A 189 -2.50 -4.45 -17.22
N SER A 190 -1.24 -4.19 -16.88
CA SER A 190 -0.76 -2.80 -16.73
C SER A 190 -0.83 -2.03 -18.05
N SER A 191 -0.53 -2.67 -19.20
CA SER A 191 -0.68 -2.06 -20.51
C SER A 191 -2.13 -1.70 -20.85
N GLU A 192 -3.08 -2.56 -20.47
CA GLU A 192 -4.50 -2.27 -20.66
C GLU A 192 -4.97 -1.07 -19.82
N VAL A 193 -4.50 -0.96 -18.57
CA VAL A 193 -4.82 0.17 -17.70
C VAL A 193 -4.19 1.46 -18.25
N ILE A 194 -2.91 1.44 -18.61
CA ILE A 194 -2.18 2.58 -19.20
C ILE A 194 -2.84 3.02 -20.52
N GLY A 195 -3.26 2.05 -21.34
CA GLY A 195 -3.93 2.29 -22.62
C GLY A 195 -5.31 2.95 -22.52
N ASN A 196 -5.94 2.93 -21.34
CA ASN A 196 -7.23 3.60 -21.13
C ASN A 196 -7.07 5.11 -20.89
N THR A 197 -6.56 5.81 -21.89
CA THR A 197 -6.28 7.26 -21.82
C THR A 197 -7.54 8.12 -21.71
N GLY A 198 -8.72 7.56 -21.93
CA GLY A 198 -10.00 8.24 -21.68
C GLY A 198 -10.25 8.50 -20.19
N LEU A 199 -9.88 7.54 -19.34
CA LEU A 199 -10.06 7.63 -17.89
C LEU A 199 -8.77 8.07 -17.16
N TYR A 200 -7.60 7.61 -17.61
CA TYR A 200 -6.35 7.75 -16.87
C TYR A 200 -5.30 8.55 -17.63
N GLY A 201 -4.42 9.19 -16.89
CA GLY A 201 -3.28 9.95 -17.41
C GLY A 201 -2.41 10.44 -16.27
N LEU A 202 -1.09 10.42 -16.47
CA LEU A 202 -0.18 11.05 -15.53
C LEU A 202 -0.49 12.54 -15.44
N THR A 203 -0.46 13.08 -14.23
CA THR A 203 -0.70 14.49 -13.96
C THR A 203 0.60 15.19 -13.54
N VAL A 204 0.57 16.51 -13.48
CA VAL A 204 1.64 17.26 -12.80
C VAL A 204 1.72 16.81 -11.33
N LEU A 205 2.89 16.91 -10.72
CA LEU A 205 3.15 16.34 -9.39
C LEU A 205 2.12 16.76 -8.32
N ASN A 206 1.77 18.06 -8.29
CA ASN A 206 0.76 18.55 -7.33
C ASN A 206 -0.70 18.18 -7.67
N GLY A 207 -0.95 17.61 -8.84
CA GLY A 207 -2.26 17.11 -9.24
C GLY A 207 -2.48 15.64 -8.93
N ALA A 208 -1.42 14.89 -8.60
CA ALA A 208 -1.47 13.44 -8.47
C ALA A 208 -2.40 12.97 -7.33
N PHE A 209 -2.35 13.62 -6.17
CA PHE A 209 -3.06 13.21 -4.95
C PHE A 209 -4.40 13.93 -4.72
N LEU A 210 -4.84 14.75 -5.68
CA LEU A 210 -6.16 15.40 -5.60
C LEU A 210 -7.29 14.36 -5.76
N LYS A 211 -8.43 14.65 -5.15
CA LYS A 211 -9.62 13.82 -5.35
C LYS A 211 -9.97 13.77 -6.84
N ASN A 212 -10.30 12.58 -7.32
CA ASN A 212 -10.67 12.32 -8.71
C ASN A 212 -9.59 12.71 -9.75
N SER A 213 -8.32 12.80 -9.30
CA SER A 213 -7.18 12.98 -10.20
C SER A 213 -7.22 11.94 -11.33
N ARG A 214 -6.82 12.34 -12.54
CA ARG A 214 -6.71 11.39 -13.67
C ARG A 214 -5.66 10.29 -13.43
N GLU A 215 -4.74 10.49 -12.49
CA GLU A 215 -3.79 9.47 -12.08
C GLU A 215 -4.41 8.42 -11.14
N ALA A 216 -5.48 8.77 -10.44
CA ALA A 216 -6.15 7.87 -9.51
C ALA A 216 -6.90 6.75 -10.25
N ILE A 217 -6.60 5.51 -9.90
CA ILE A 217 -7.35 4.33 -10.33
C ILE A 217 -8.37 3.94 -9.26
N TRP A 218 -8.00 4.06 -7.99
CA TRP A 218 -8.90 3.87 -6.87
C TRP A 218 -8.46 4.71 -5.69
N GLN A 219 -9.42 5.38 -5.05
CA GLN A 219 -9.23 6.26 -3.90
C GLN A 219 -10.21 5.91 -2.79
N LEU A 220 -9.87 6.28 -1.55
CA LEU A 220 -10.78 6.26 -0.42
C LEU A 220 -11.13 7.68 -0.02
N GLN A 221 -12.42 7.96 0.09
CA GLN A 221 -12.86 9.26 0.59
C GLN A 221 -12.66 9.35 2.10
N PRO A 222 -12.54 10.56 2.66
CA PRO A 222 -12.38 10.77 4.09
C PRO A 222 -13.52 10.14 4.89
N VAL A 223 -13.18 9.42 5.95
CA VAL A 223 -14.14 8.84 6.90
C VAL A 223 -14.17 9.62 8.23
N ASN A 224 -13.10 10.37 8.54
CA ASN A 224 -13.01 11.21 9.72
C ASN A 224 -13.59 12.60 9.41
N ALA A 225 -14.67 12.98 10.10
CA ALA A 225 -15.34 14.25 9.89
C ALA A 225 -14.38 15.43 10.04
N GLY A 226 -14.38 16.32 9.06
CA GLY A 226 -13.56 17.53 9.05
C GLY A 226 -12.13 17.35 8.52
N TRP A 227 -11.69 16.14 8.15
CA TRP A 227 -10.36 15.89 7.60
C TRP A 227 -10.41 15.52 6.11
N ASN A 228 -9.32 15.83 5.37
CA ASN A 228 -9.16 15.40 3.98
C ASN A 228 -8.67 13.94 3.93
N THR A 229 -7.42 13.70 4.31
CA THR A 229 -6.84 12.36 4.32
C THR A 229 -6.18 12.07 5.65
N GLU A 230 -6.15 10.81 6.05
CA GLU A 230 -5.42 10.39 7.23
C GLU A 230 -3.91 10.55 7.03
N ASP A 231 -3.40 10.28 5.81
CA ASP A 231 -2.00 10.47 5.48
C ASP A 231 -1.55 11.94 5.66
N ALA A 232 -2.37 12.93 5.25
CA ALA A 232 -2.07 14.33 5.52
C ALA A 232 -1.98 14.61 7.03
N ARG A 233 -2.92 14.06 7.79
CA ARG A 233 -2.97 14.22 9.25
C ARG A 233 -1.79 13.55 9.96
N LEU A 234 -1.30 12.42 9.43
CA LEU A 234 -0.20 11.66 10.03
C LEU A 234 1.17 12.22 9.68
N PHE A 235 1.36 12.69 8.45
CA PHE A 235 2.69 13.02 7.94
C PHE A 235 3.02 14.51 7.95
N ILE A 236 2.05 15.42 7.77
CA ILE A 236 2.33 16.85 7.73
C ILE A 236 2.63 17.34 9.15
N LEU A 237 3.86 17.79 9.38
CA LEU A 237 4.29 18.28 10.67
C LEU A 237 3.77 19.71 10.95
N PRO A 238 3.36 20.00 12.19
CA PRO A 238 3.09 21.37 12.63
C PRO A 238 4.39 22.17 12.76
N ALA A 239 4.30 23.48 12.87
CA ALA A 239 5.46 24.36 13.08
C ALA A 239 6.29 24.02 14.34
N SER A 240 5.71 23.33 15.31
CA SER A 240 6.40 22.82 16.51
C SER A 240 7.24 21.57 16.23
N GLY A 241 7.19 21.00 15.02
CA GLY A 241 7.92 19.79 14.62
C GLY A 241 7.29 18.49 15.11
N PRO A 242 8.03 17.37 14.99
CA PRO A 242 7.57 16.10 15.50
C PRO A 242 7.51 16.08 17.02
N THR A 243 6.75 15.15 17.59
CA THR A 243 6.61 15.01 19.03
C THR A 243 6.53 13.57 19.48
N THR A 244 7.17 13.26 20.61
CA THR A 244 7.04 11.97 21.30
C THR A 244 5.72 11.81 22.04
N ASN A 245 4.92 12.87 22.15
CA ASN A 245 3.62 12.82 22.83
C ASN A 245 2.59 12.11 21.94
N SER A 246 2.29 10.88 22.28
CA SER A 246 1.34 10.02 21.54
C SER A 246 -0.09 10.60 21.44
N ALA A 247 -0.47 11.52 22.32
CA ALA A 247 -1.79 12.15 22.29
C ALA A 247 -1.94 13.22 21.19
N ILE A 248 -0.83 13.79 20.70
CA ILE A 248 -0.82 14.92 19.74
C ILE A 248 -0.59 14.44 18.30
N GLY A 249 0.06 13.30 18.09
CA GLY A 249 -0.03 12.57 16.83
C GLY A 249 0.85 13.00 15.66
N TYR A 250 2.09 13.49 15.88
CA TYR A 250 3.06 13.78 14.81
C TYR A 250 4.42 13.14 15.12
N PRO A 251 4.48 11.81 15.24
CA PRO A 251 5.67 11.18 15.81
C PRO A 251 6.78 10.87 14.79
N VAL A 252 6.59 11.17 13.50
CA VAL A 252 7.48 10.69 12.45
C VAL A 252 7.93 11.80 11.49
N TYR A 253 9.11 11.61 10.89
CA TYR A 253 9.64 12.43 9.81
C TYR A 253 10.45 11.57 8.85
N LEU A 254 10.78 12.09 7.65
CA LEU A 254 11.49 11.34 6.61
C LEU A 254 12.93 11.02 7.02
N SER A 255 13.38 9.82 6.68
CA SER A 255 14.76 9.38 6.92
C SER A 255 15.76 10.05 5.96
N ASN A 256 17.01 10.09 6.37
CA ASN A 256 18.11 10.53 5.49
C ASN A 256 18.31 9.58 4.31
N GLU A 257 18.04 8.30 4.47
CA GLU A 257 18.09 7.28 3.43
C GLU A 257 17.13 7.62 2.29
N LEU A 258 15.88 7.95 2.62
CA LEU A 258 14.91 8.39 1.62
C LEU A 258 15.29 9.76 1.03
N LEU A 259 15.67 10.73 1.86
CA LEU A 259 16.00 12.08 1.39
C LEU A 259 17.22 12.10 0.44
N SER A 260 18.18 11.20 0.64
CA SER A 260 19.37 11.06 -0.21
C SER A 260 19.12 10.23 -1.47
N SER A 261 18.01 9.51 -1.55
CA SER A 261 17.64 8.75 -2.75
C SER A 261 17.08 9.64 -3.88
N PHE A 262 16.65 10.88 -3.58
CA PHE A 262 16.26 11.82 -4.63
C PHE A 262 17.47 12.33 -5.41
N GLU A 263 17.46 12.13 -6.71
CA GLU A 263 18.49 12.63 -7.62
C GLU A 263 18.52 14.16 -7.64
N SER A 264 19.66 14.73 -8.03
CA SER A 264 19.77 16.18 -8.23
C SER A 264 18.78 16.63 -9.32
N GLY A 265 17.94 17.62 -9.01
CA GLY A 265 16.92 18.10 -9.93
C GLY A 265 15.57 17.38 -9.86
N ASP A 266 15.45 16.30 -9.06
CA ASP A 266 14.18 15.60 -8.89
C ASP A 266 13.10 16.51 -8.30
N GLN A 267 12.11 16.86 -9.11
CA GLN A 267 11.03 17.75 -8.73
C GLN A 267 10.09 17.16 -7.67
N ARG A 268 10.07 15.85 -7.51
CA ARG A 268 9.30 15.21 -6.42
C ARG A 268 9.80 15.65 -5.06
N LYS A 269 11.12 15.84 -4.90
CA LYS A 269 11.66 16.39 -3.65
C LYS A 269 11.11 17.79 -3.35
N ALA A 270 10.99 18.64 -4.38
CA ALA A 270 10.48 20.00 -4.22
C ALA A 270 8.94 20.06 -4.02
N HIS A 271 8.21 19.07 -4.55
CA HIS A 271 6.75 19.07 -4.53
C HIS A 271 6.12 18.13 -3.51
N TRP A 272 6.79 17.04 -3.14
CA TRP A 272 6.25 15.99 -2.26
C TRP A 272 6.99 15.86 -0.93
N VAL A 273 7.99 16.69 -0.70
CA VAL A 273 8.67 16.81 0.59
C VAL A 273 8.60 18.26 1.02
N ASP A 274 8.30 18.48 2.30
CA ASP A 274 8.38 19.79 2.91
C ASP A 274 9.07 19.66 4.28
N SER A 275 9.34 20.75 4.98
CA SER A 275 10.10 20.73 6.23
C SER A 275 9.66 21.79 7.22
N VAL A 276 9.92 21.52 8.49
CA VAL A 276 9.85 22.50 9.57
C VAL A 276 11.21 22.59 10.26
N ILE A 277 11.52 23.77 10.79
CA ILE A 277 12.76 24.02 11.53
C ILE A 277 12.39 24.28 12.99
N VAL A 278 12.95 23.44 13.88
CA VAL A 278 12.75 23.56 15.32
C VAL A 278 14.11 23.53 16.01
N SER A 279 14.45 24.57 16.76
CA SER A 279 15.72 24.68 17.50
C SER A 279 16.96 24.34 16.65
N ASN A 280 17.04 24.91 15.44
CA ASN A 280 18.09 24.69 14.44
C ASN A 280 18.13 23.28 13.81
N SER A 281 17.20 22.38 14.14
CA SER A 281 17.06 21.08 13.48
C SER A 281 16.00 21.17 12.41
N VAL A 282 16.27 20.57 11.24
CA VAL A 282 15.32 20.50 10.11
C VAL A 282 14.68 19.14 10.11
N TYR A 283 13.35 19.10 10.11
CA TYR A 283 12.55 17.89 10.04
C TYR A 283 11.78 17.87 8.73
N TYR A 284 12.12 16.92 7.83
CA TYR A 284 11.46 16.75 6.55
C TYR A 284 10.29 15.77 6.69
N TYR A 285 9.18 16.04 6.00
CA TYR A 285 7.99 15.19 6.05
C TYR A 285 7.38 14.97 4.65
N SER A 286 6.58 13.90 4.52
CA SER A 286 5.83 13.62 3.31
C SER A 286 4.76 14.69 3.10
N TYR A 287 4.85 15.39 1.97
CA TYR A 287 3.96 16.46 1.56
C TYR A 287 3.27 16.13 0.23
N LYS A 288 2.94 14.86 0.01
CA LYS A 288 2.16 14.39 -1.14
C LYS A 288 0.74 14.93 -1.06
N TYR A 289 0.10 14.80 0.08
CA TYR A 289 -1.13 15.50 0.46
C TYR A 289 -0.78 16.88 1.05
N LYS A 290 -1.69 17.85 0.87
CA LYS A 290 -1.44 19.26 1.23
C LYS A 290 -2.37 19.76 2.34
N SER A 291 -3.47 19.05 2.59
CA SER A 291 -4.56 19.53 3.44
C SER A 291 -4.63 18.75 4.76
N ALA A 292 -3.91 19.24 5.78
CA ALA A 292 -3.95 18.72 7.15
C ALA A 292 -4.77 19.59 8.12
N SER A 293 -5.48 20.60 7.63
CA SER A 293 -6.31 21.49 8.47
C SER A 293 -7.71 20.90 8.65
N ILE A 294 -8.18 20.88 9.90
CA ILE A 294 -9.54 20.46 10.21
C ILE A 294 -10.56 21.42 9.58
N ASN A 295 -11.65 20.88 9.07
CA ASN A 295 -12.72 21.61 8.36
C ASN A 295 -12.27 22.36 7.08
N ALA A 296 -11.09 22.05 6.55
CA ALA A 296 -10.73 22.51 5.22
C ALA A 296 -11.65 21.87 4.16
N PRO A 297 -11.87 22.54 3.02
CA PRO A 297 -12.58 21.93 1.88
C PRO A 297 -11.96 20.58 1.48
N ILE A 298 -12.80 19.59 1.16
CA ILE A 298 -12.34 18.26 0.75
C ILE A 298 -11.80 18.34 -0.69
N THR A 299 -10.49 18.40 -0.82
CA THR A 299 -9.77 18.48 -2.10
C THR A 299 -8.95 17.23 -2.39
N GLU A 300 -8.74 16.35 -1.41
CA GLU A 300 -7.87 15.18 -1.48
C GLU A 300 -8.60 13.94 -0.97
N TYR A 301 -8.35 12.81 -1.64
CA TYR A 301 -8.78 11.48 -1.21
C TYR A 301 -7.53 10.58 -1.07
N VAL A 302 -7.57 9.60 -0.17
CA VAL A 302 -6.46 8.66 -0.02
C VAL A 302 -6.28 7.86 -1.29
N MET A 303 -5.10 7.99 -1.91
CA MET A 303 -4.72 7.28 -3.14
C MET A 303 -4.34 5.84 -2.82
N VAL A 304 -5.03 4.87 -3.40
CA VAL A 304 -4.76 3.44 -3.18
C VAL A 304 -4.09 2.79 -4.38
N LEU A 305 -4.62 3.05 -5.57
CA LEU A 305 -4.07 2.57 -6.84
C LEU A 305 -3.92 3.74 -7.79
N ARG A 306 -2.75 3.92 -8.37
CA ARG A 306 -2.48 5.03 -9.31
C ARG A 306 -1.67 4.61 -10.52
N LEU A 307 -1.81 5.40 -11.57
CA LEU A 307 -1.28 5.08 -12.89
C LEU A 307 0.25 4.99 -12.93
N ALA A 308 0.96 5.81 -12.15
CA ALA A 308 2.42 5.76 -12.12
C ALA A 308 2.94 4.39 -11.67
N GLU A 309 2.27 3.74 -10.72
CA GLU A 309 2.62 2.37 -10.35
C GLU A 309 2.47 1.39 -11.52
N GLN A 310 1.45 1.56 -12.38
CA GLN A 310 1.24 0.68 -13.53
C GLN A 310 2.38 0.78 -14.55
N TYR A 311 2.93 1.97 -14.79
CA TYR A 311 4.14 2.15 -15.59
C TYR A 311 5.32 1.40 -14.99
N LEU A 312 5.54 1.51 -13.67
CA LEU A 312 6.65 0.85 -12.98
C LEU A 312 6.46 -0.68 -12.89
N ILE A 313 5.21 -1.18 -12.79
CA ILE A 313 4.91 -2.62 -12.91
C ILE A 313 5.27 -3.11 -14.31
N ARG A 314 4.86 -2.39 -15.35
CA ARG A 314 5.15 -2.79 -16.74
C ARG A 314 6.64 -2.76 -17.03
N ALA A 315 7.32 -1.70 -16.60
CA ALA A 315 8.77 -1.59 -16.75
C ALA A 315 9.51 -2.78 -16.10
N GLU A 316 9.14 -3.16 -14.89
CA GLU A 316 9.77 -4.29 -14.20
C GLU A 316 9.46 -5.63 -14.87
N ALA A 317 8.21 -5.82 -15.31
CA ALA A 317 7.81 -7.03 -16.03
C ALA A 317 8.58 -7.16 -17.37
N GLU A 318 8.65 -6.10 -18.15
CA GLU A 318 9.36 -6.07 -19.44
C GLU A 318 10.88 -6.23 -19.28
N ALA A 319 11.46 -5.66 -18.22
CA ALA A 319 12.87 -5.85 -17.90
C ALA A 319 13.18 -7.33 -17.60
N ASN A 320 12.28 -8.02 -16.89
CA ASN A 320 12.44 -9.45 -16.58
C ASN A 320 12.19 -10.36 -17.79
N GLU A 321 11.35 -9.96 -18.74
CA GLU A 321 11.19 -10.68 -20.01
C GLU A 321 12.45 -10.55 -20.89
N GLY A 322 13.14 -9.41 -20.81
CA GLY A 322 14.39 -9.18 -21.53
C GLY A 322 14.25 -9.02 -23.04
N GLY A 323 15.36 -9.20 -23.76
CA GLY A 323 15.39 -9.16 -25.23
C GLY A 323 14.85 -7.82 -25.79
N SER A 324 13.91 -7.90 -26.73
CA SER A 324 13.32 -6.71 -27.37
C SER A 324 12.47 -5.84 -26.43
N LYS A 325 12.15 -6.31 -25.21
CA LYS A 325 11.34 -5.59 -24.21
C LYS A 325 12.14 -4.59 -23.39
N ILE A 326 13.45 -4.70 -23.37
CA ILE A 326 14.31 -3.78 -22.59
C ILE A 326 14.06 -2.31 -22.96
N ASN A 327 13.95 -1.99 -24.24
CA ASN A 327 13.69 -0.60 -24.65
C ASN A 327 12.30 -0.10 -24.20
N SER A 328 11.30 -0.97 -24.18
CA SER A 328 9.96 -0.61 -23.65
C SER A 328 10.01 -0.36 -22.14
N ALA A 329 10.73 -1.21 -21.39
CA ALA A 329 10.94 -1.03 -19.95
C ALA A 329 11.63 0.31 -19.65
N ILE A 330 12.66 0.68 -20.42
CA ILE A 330 13.34 1.97 -20.30
C ILE A 330 12.37 3.12 -20.63
N ALA A 331 11.55 3.00 -21.66
CA ALA A 331 10.59 4.05 -22.03
C ALA A 331 9.54 4.31 -20.93
N ASP A 332 9.10 3.27 -20.24
CA ASP A 332 8.20 3.40 -19.09
C ASP A 332 8.88 4.07 -17.90
N LEU A 333 10.11 3.67 -17.59
CA LEU A 333 10.94 4.31 -16.57
C LEU A 333 11.14 5.79 -16.91
N ASP A 334 11.51 6.12 -18.14
CA ASP A 334 11.72 7.48 -18.62
C ASP A 334 10.45 8.33 -18.58
N THR A 335 9.28 7.72 -18.77
CA THR A 335 8.00 8.41 -18.63
C THR A 335 7.79 8.96 -17.21
N ILE A 336 8.14 8.19 -16.19
CA ILE A 336 8.04 8.63 -14.78
C ILE A 336 9.14 9.63 -14.46
N ARG A 337 10.39 9.40 -14.92
CA ARG A 337 11.53 10.30 -14.76
C ARG A 337 11.30 11.68 -15.41
N ALA A 338 10.78 11.70 -16.62
CA ALA A 338 10.46 12.95 -17.34
C ALA A 338 9.41 13.79 -16.59
N ARG A 339 8.36 13.16 -16.02
CA ARG A 339 7.39 13.86 -15.18
C ARG A 339 8.05 14.44 -13.92
N ALA A 340 9.06 13.76 -13.36
CA ALA A 340 9.84 14.22 -12.22
C ALA A 340 10.90 15.28 -12.60
N GLY A 341 11.00 15.69 -13.87
CA GLY A 341 11.99 16.65 -14.35
C GLY A 341 13.41 16.08 -14.47
N LEU A 342 13.54 14.76 -14.46
CA LEU A 342 14.82 14.06 -14.56
C LEU A 342 15.16 13.72 -16.02
N PRO A 343 16.46 13.61 -16.36
CA PRO A 343 16.89 13.10 -17.65
C PRO A 343 16.48 11.62 -17.81
N ASN A 344 16.44 11.18 -19.06
CA ASN A 344 16.23 9.79 -19.39
C ASN A 344 17.30 8.90 -18.75
N TYR A 345 16.92 7.65 -18.48
CA TYR A 345 17.81 6.64 -17.96
C TYR A 345 19.01 6.41 -18.90
N SER A 346 20.22 6.44 -18.36
CA SER A 346 21.47 6.28 -19.11
C SER A 346 22.35 5.16 -18.56
N GLY A 347 21.79 4.29 -17.69
CA GLY A 347 22.53 3.16 -17.12
C GLY A 347 22.60 1.94 -18.05
N GLY A 348 23.06 0.81 -17.51
CA GLY A 348 23.18 -0.44 -18.27
C GLY A 348 21.83 -1.04 -18.68
N ASN A 349 21.79 -1.68 -19.84
CA ASN A 349 20.61 -2.36 -20.38
C ASN A 349 20.49 -3.83 -19.91
N ASP A 350 21.35 -4.26 -19.00
CA ASP A 350 21.24 -5.57 -18.38
C ASP A 350 20.15 -5.59 -17.29
N LEU A 351 19.63 -6.77 -16.99
CA LEU A 351 18.54 -6.94 -16.03
C LEU A 351 18.89 -6.40 -14.64
N VAL A 352 20.13 -6.56 -14.19
CA VAL A 352 20.54 -6.14 -12.84
C VAL A 352 20.52 -4.62 -12.73
N SER A 353 21.13 -3.92 -13.69
CA SER A 353 21.18 -2.46 -13.74
C SER A 353 19.79 -1.85 -13.88
N LEU A 354 18.96 -2.40 -14.78
CA LEU A 354 17.63 -1.89 -15.04
C LEU A 354 16.67 -2.17 -13.87
N SER A 355 16.73 -3.36 -13.28
CA SER A 355 15.94 -3.67 -12.06
C SER A 355 16.30 -2.75 -10.90
N ALA A 356 17.58 -2.46 -10.70
CA ALA A 356 18.02 -1.52 -9.66
C ALA A 356 17.44 -0.11 -9.91
N ALA A 357 17.47 0.37 -11.16
CA ALA A 357 16.92 1.67 -11.53
C ALA A 357 15.40 1.72 -11.34
N ILE A 358 14.67 0.69 -11.74
CA ILE A 358 13.21 0.62 -11.56
C ILE A 358 12.85 0.59 -10.07
N LEU A 359 13.55 -0.19 -9.24
CA LEU A 359 13.32 -0.23 -7.80
C LEU A 359 13.66 1.09 -7.12
N HIS A 360 14.70 1.79 -7.57
CA HIS A 360 15.02 3.14 -7.13
C HIS A 360 13.90 4.12 -7.50
N GLU A 361 13.42 4.08 -8.75
CA GLU A 361 12.31 4.93 -9.20
C GLU A 361 11.04 4.64 -8.39
N ARG A 362 10.74 3.35 -8.10
CA ARG A 362 9.62 2.97 -7.23
C ARG A 362 9.78 3.55 -5.81
N GLN A 363 10.99 3.55 -5.26
CA GLN A 363 11.26 4.12 -3.92
C GLN A 363 10.92 5.60 -3.86
N VAL A 364 11.42 6.42 -4.79
CA VAL A 364 11.20 7.87 -4.78
C VAL A 364 9.81 8.29 -5.31
N GLU A 365 9.16 7.43 -6.08
CA GLU A 365 7.81 7.66 -6.57
C GLU A 365 6.74 7.29 -5.53
N LEU A 366 6.88 6.13 -4.88
CA LEU A 366 5.84 5.50 -4.07
C LEU A 366 6.10 5.60 -2.55
N PHE A 367 7.04 6.45 -2.11
CA PHE A 367 7.35 6.58 -0.68
C PHE A 367 6.12 6.98 0.14
N THR A 368 6.03 6.45 1.35
CA THR A 368 4.91 6.62 2.29
C THR A 368 3.53 6.22 1.74
N GLU A 369 3.47 5.45 0.66
CA GLU A 369 2.21 4.94 0.10
C GLU A 369 2.09 3.45 0.35
N TRP A 370 1.09 3.00 1.14
CA TRP A 370 0.62 1.62 1.23
C TRP A 370 1.72 0.56 1.44
N GLY A 371 2.85 0.94 2.03
CA GLY A 371 3.96 0.02 2.31
C GLY A 371 4.74 -0.47 1.08
N HIS A 372 4.66 0.23 -0.04
CA HIS A 372 5.36 -0.18 -1.27
C HIS A 372 6.83 -0.47 -1.02
N ARG A 373 7.55 0.40 -0.30
CA ARG A 373 8.98 0.21 -0.01
C ARG A 373 9.25 -1.08 0.76
N TRP A 374 8.52 -1.33 1.85
CA TRP A 374 8.67 -2.53 2.66
C TRP A 374 8.42 -3.80 1.85
N LEU A 375 7.34 -3.81 1.09
CA LEU A 375 6.93 -4.94 0.26
C LEU A 375 7.88 -5.16 -0.92
N ASP A 376 8.37 -4.10 -1.57
CA ASP A 376 9.37 -4.18 -2.63
C ASP A 376 10.70 -4.76 -2.13
N LEU A 377 11.18 -4.31 -0.99
CA LEU A 377 12.38 -4.86 -0.36
C LEU A 377 12.26 -6.36 -0.09
N LYS A 378 11.09 -6.80 0.38
CA LYS A 378 10.82 -8.24 0.65
C LYS A 378 10.78 -9.06 -0.63
N ARG A 379 9.94 -8.69 -1.60
CA ARG A 379 9.74 -9.48 -2.83
C ARG A 379 10.96 -9.55 -3.72
N THR A 380 11.90 -8.59 -3.61
CA THR A 380 13.14 -8.52 -4.37
C THR A 380 14.37 -9.00 -3.60
N ASN A 381 14.19 -9.53 -2.39
CA ASN A 381 15.26 -9.97 -1.47
C ASN A 381 16.22 -8.85 -1.05
N GLY A 382 15.84 -7.58 -1.18
CA GLY A 382 16.63 -6.42 -0.79
C GLY A 382 16.58 -6.10 0.71
N ILE A 383 15.63 -6.70 1.44
CA ILE A 383 15.28 -6.31 2.80
C ILE A 383 16.45 -6.46 3.80
N ASN A 384 17.20 -7.54 3.72
CA ASN A 384 18.32 -7.78 4.64
C ASN A 384 19.42 -6.72 4.49
N LYS A 385 19.69 -6.30 3.25
CA LYS A 385 20.66 -5.23 2.98
C LYS A 385 20.16 -3.89 3.50
N ALA A 386 18.92 -3.52 3.18
CA ALA A 386 18.36 -2.24 3.60
C ALA A 386 18.24 -2.12 5.11
N MET A 387 17.74 -3.17 5.78
CA MET A 387 17.58 -3.16 7.24
C MET A 387 18.91 -3.26 7.98
N GLY A 388 19.92 -3.98 7.46
CA GLY A 388 21.27 -3.97 8.00
C GLY A 388 21.92 -2.58 7.96
N MET A 389 21.65 -1.78 6.92
CA MET A 389 22.09 -0.37 6.87
C MET A 389 21.31 0.52 7.87
N ALA A 390 20.07 0.17 8.18
CA ALA A 390 19.21 0.92 9.09
C ALA A 390 19.47 0.64 10.59
N GLU A 391 20.24 -0.40 10.95
CA GLU A 391 20.51 -0.79 12.35
C GLU A 391 20.98 0.37 13.23
N GLY A 392 21.84 1.23 12.69
CA GLY A 392 22.43 2.33 13.43
C GLY A 392 21.40 3.32 13.98
N TYR A 393 20.43 3.72 13.17
CA TYR A 393 19.42 4.69 13.60
C TYR A 393 18.16 4.03 14.21
N LYS A 394 17.86 2.78 13.83
CA LYS A 394 16.78 1.99 14.46
C LYS A 394 17.16 1.48 15.86
N GLY A 395 18.47 1.48 16.17
CA GLY A 395 19.00 1.14 17.49
C GLY A 395 18.83 -0.34 17.87
N ILE A 396 18.81 -1.24 16.87
CA ILE A 396 18.72 -2.69 17.06
C ILE A 396 19.32 -3.42 15.86
N ALA A 397 19.97 -4.56 16.09
CA ALA A 397 20.45 -5.43 15.03
C ALA A 397 19.25 -6.10 14.30
N TRP A 398 19.33 -6.10 12.98
CA TRP A 398 18.28 -6.70 12.13
C TRP A 398 18.29 -8.24 12.22
N ARG A 399 17.10 -8.81 12.20
CA ARG A 399 16.91 -10.26 12.11
C ARG A 399 16.05 -10.58 10.89
N PRO A 400 16.49 -11.44 9.96
CA PRO A 400 15.77 -11.74 8.72
C PRO A 400 14.33 -12.23 8.92
N GLU A 401 14.05 -12.86 10.05
CA GLU A 401 12.73 -13.37 10.41
C GLU A 401 11.72 -12.23 10.60
N TRP A 402 12.16 -11.05 11.00
CA TRP A 402 11.30 -9.89 11.28
C TRP A 402 10.73 -9.22 10.02
N GLN A 403 11.04 -9.75 8.85
CA GLN A 403 10.39 -9.33 7.61
C GLN A 403 8.88 -9.63 7.59
N TYR A 404 8.42 -10.58 8.37
CA TYR A 404 7.01 -10.86 8.61
C TYR A 404 6.62 -10.39 10.00
N TYR A 405 5.42 -9.84 10.14
CA TYR A 405 4.88 -9.44 11.42
C TYR A 405 4.42 -10.68 12.22
N PRO A 406 4.45 -10.64 13.55
CA PRO A 406 3.96 -11.75 14.36
C PRO A 406 2.44 -11.86 14.28
N ILE A 407 1.95 -13.09 14.29
CA ILE A 407 0.53 -13.36 14.52
C ILE A 407 0.22 -12.97 15.96
N PRO A 408 -0.91 -12.27 16.24
CA PRO A 408 -1.26 -11.87 17.60
C PRO A 408 -1.34 -13.05 18.55
N LEU A 409 -0.80 -12.88 19.76
CA LEU A 409 -0.74 -13.98 20.76
C LEU A 409 -2.12 -14.51 21.11
N TYR A 410 -3.14 -13.64 21.14
CA TYR A 410 -4.52 -14.05 21.41
C TYR A 410 -4.99 -15.08 20.39
N ASP A 411 -4.80 -14.81 19.10
CA ASP A 411 -5.24 -15.74 18.04
C ASP A 411 -4.47 -17.07 18.09
N ILE A 412 -3.16 -17.04 18.37
CA ILE A 412 -2.35 -18.26 18.56
C ILE A 412 -2.87 -19.09 19.75
N THR A 413 -3.36 -18.42 20.81
CA THR A 413 -3.85 -19.11 22.01
C THR A 413 -5.22 -19.73 21.77
N GLU A 414 -6.08 -19.08 21.00
CA GLU A 414 -7.45 -19.53 20.72
C GLU A 414 -7.53 -20.56 19.58
N ASP A 415 -6.60 -20.54 18.62
CA ASP A 415 -6.59 -21.48 17.50
C ASP A 415 -5.33 -22.35 17.48
N PRO A 416 -5.43 -23.64 17.86
CA PRO A 416 -4.29 -24.57 17.89
C PRO A 416 -3.70 -24.88 16.49
N ASN A 417 -4.36 -24.50 15.40
CA ASN A 417 -3.86 -24.68 14.03
C ASN A 417 -3.02 -23.49 13.56
N LEU A 418 -2.98 -22.39 14.33
CA LEU A 418 -2.08 -21.28 14.05
C LEU A 418 -0.69 -21.55 14.57
N VAL A 419 0.30 -21.31 13.73
CA VAL A 419 1.72 -21.42 14.08
C VAL A 419 2.35 -20.04 13.94
N GLN A 420 3.03 -19.58 14.99
CA GLN A 420 3.70 -18.29 14.99
C GLN A 420 4.79 -18.22 13.93
N ASN A 421 4.98 -17.05 13.37
CA ASN A 421 6.09 -16.79 12.46
C ASN A 421 7.43 -16.99 13.18
N GLN A 422 8.41 -17.51 12.45
CA GLN A 422 9.74 -17.72 12.98
C GLN A 422 10.32 -16.42 13.54
N GLY A 423 10.96 -16.49 14.71
CA GLY A 423 11.61 -15.35 15.35
C GLY A 423 10.78 -14.64 16.42
N TYR A 424 9.54 -15.15 16.70
CA TYR A 424 8.62 -14.60 17.69
C TYR A 424 8.19 -15.61 18.77
#